data_d2b26dc305a381af88202b41f517b30b
#
_entry.id   d2b26dc305a381af88202b41f517b30b
#
_cell.length_a   1.000
_cell.length_b   1.000
_cell.length_c   1.000
_cell.angle_alpha   90.00
_cell.angle_beta   90.00
_cell.angle_gamma   90.00
#
_symmetry.space_group_name_H-M   'P 1'
#
loop_
_entity.id
_entity.type
_entity.pdbx_description
1 polymer ?
#
loop_
_entity_poly.entity_id
_entity_poly.type
_entity_poly.pdbx_seq_one_letter_code
_entity_poly.pdbx_strand_id
1 'polypeptide(L)'
;MKDYTMQDYQLNLDTKSQLAKLIATENITVQANNVKTASFDVENRILTLPIFKNTTKDVTDMLIAHECAHALFTPNKSWKSIAGDDELRAYVNVLEDCRIDAKIQKKYPGVVRNYLNGFDILQSKNFFGLKDKNLDTGLMLIDKIN
;
A
#
# COMPACT_ATOMS: atom_id res chain seq x y z
N MET A 1 -19.88 11.84 -15.03
CA MET A 1 -18.62 11.10 -15.00
C MET A 1 -17.57 12.00 -15.63
N LYS A 2 -16.57 12.49 -14.89
CA LYS A 2 -15.52 13.27 -15.54
C LYS A 2 -14.62 12.29 -16.28
N ASP A 3 -14.58 12.38 -17.59
CA ASP A 3 -13.55 11.70 -18.39
C ASP A 3 -12.21 12.37 -18.09
N TYR A 4 -11.40 11.72 -17.25
CA TYR A 4 -10.03 12.17 -17.04
C TYR A 4 -9.23 11.93 -18.32
N THR A 5 -8.70 13.01 -18.88
CA THR A 5 -7.80 12.92 -20.03
C THR A 5 -6.46 12.30 -19.61
N MET A 6 -5.68 11.82 -20.56
CA MET A 6 -4.32 11.32 -20.29
C MET A 6 -3.44 12.39 -19.63
N GLN A 7 -3.70 13.65 -19.88
CA GLN A 7 -3.01 14.79 -19.28
C GLN A 7 -3.37 14.95 -17.80
N ASP A 8 -4.65 14.78 -17.42
CA ASP A 8 -5.09 14.82 -16.01
C ASP A 8 -4.46 13.69 -15.21
N TYR A 9 -4.33 12.51 -15.83
CA TYR A 9 -3.67 11.36 -15.20
C TYR A 9 -2.17 11.63 -14.97
N GLN A 10 -1.47 12.17 -15.96
CA GLN A 10 -0.03 12.49 -15.84
C GLN A 10 0.21 13.55 -14.75
N LEU A 11 -0.60 14.59 -14.69
CA LEU A 11 -0.51 15.61 -13.65
C LEU A 11 -0.72 15.01 -12.25
N ASN A 12 -1.68 14.11 -12.10
CA ASN A 12 -1.92 13.43 -10.84
C ASN A 12 -0.75 12.51 -10.44
N LEU A 13 -0.14 11.81 -11.40
CA LEU A 13 1.05 10.99 -11.16
C LEU A 13 2.24 11.83 -10.68
N ASP A 14 2.50 12.97 -11.28
CA ASP A 14 3.58 13.87 -10.88
C ASP A 14 3.39 14.36 -9.44
N THR A 15 2.18 14.77 -9.09
CA THR A 15 1.83 15.16 -7.71
C THR A 15 2.01 14.01 -6.73
N LYS A 16 1.58 12.79 -7.09
CA LYS A 16 1.73 11.59 -6.25
C LYS A 16 3.18 11.16 -6.13
N SER A 17 3.96 11.33 -7.18
CA SER A 17 5.41 11.10 -7.16
C SER A 17 6.13 12.02 -6.18
N GLN A 18 5.80 13.30 -6.17
CA GLN A 18 6.35 14.25 -5.21
C GLN A 18 5.97 13.90 -3.77
N LEU A 19 4.70 13.55 -3.52
CA LEU A 19 4.23 13.11 -2.22
C LEU A 19 4.99 11.86 -1.73
N ALA A 20 5.15 10.86 -2.60
CA ALA A 20 5.87 9.63 -2.28
C ALA A 20 7.32 9.90 -1.89
N LYS A 21 8.04 10.74 -2.65
CA LYS A 21 9.43 11.14 -2.36
C LYS A 21 9.56 11.89 -1.02
N LEU A 22 8.59 12.75 -0.69
CA LEU A 22 8.56 13.46 0.58
C LEU A 22 8.33 12.51 1.75
N ILE A 23 7.39 11.58 1.63
CA ILE A 23 7.10 10.58 2.66
C ILE A 23 8.28 9.63 2.85
N ALA A 24 8.84 9.12 1.76
CA ALA A 24 10.00 8.21 1.79
C ALA A 24 11.29 8.91 2.24
N THR A 25 11.33 10.24 2.24
CA THR A 25 12.53 11.06 2.53
C THR A 25 13.73 10.74 1.63
N GLU A 26 13.47 10.26 0.42
CA GLU A 26 14.47 9.95 -0.60
C GLU A 26 13.91 10.11 -2.02
N ASN A 27 14.80 10.20 -3.00
CA ASN A 27 14.43 10.33 -4.40
C ASN A 27 14.17 8.97 -5.06
N ILE A 28 13.10 8.31 -4.61
CA ILE A 28 12.65 7.04 -5.20
C ILE A 28 12.14 7.22 -6.63
N THR A 29 12.21 6.17 -7.43
CA THR A 29 11.56 6.14 -8.75
C THR A 29 10.08 5.79 -8.57
N VAL A 30 9.19 6.60 -9.12
CA VAL A 30 7.74 6.34 -9.10
C VAL A 30 7.25 6.10 -10.51
N GLN A 31 6.58 4.98 -10.72
CA GLN A 31 6.00 4.59 -12.01
C GLN A 31 4.55 4.12 -11.83
N ALA A 32 3.77 4.19 -12.89
CA ALA A 32 2.42 3.67 -12.92
C ALA A 32 2.31 2.57 -13.98
N ASN A 33 1.78 1.43 -13.60
CA ASN A 33 1.64 0.26 -14.45
C ASN A 33 0.25 -0.36 -14.32
N ASN A 34 -0.11 -1.21 -15.28
CA ASN A 34 -1.35 -1.99 -15.22
C ASN A 34 -1.17 -3.19 -14.28
N VAL A 35 -1.13 -2.89 -12.98
CA VAL A 35 -1.01 -3.86 -11.89
C VAL A 35 -2.24 -3.81 -10.99
N LYS A 36 -2.49 -4.85 -10.21
CA LYS A 36 -3.68 -4.92 -9.33
C LYS A 36 -3.55 -4.07 -8.07
N THR A 37 -2.34 -3.92 -7.55
CA THR A 37 -2.05 -3.18 -6.32
C THR A 37 -0.73 -2.44 -6.44
N ALA A 38 -0.48 -1.51 -5.53
CA ALA A 38 0.82 -0.87 -5.38
C ALA A 38 1.86 -1.88 -4.87
N SER A 39 3.13 -1.60 -5.13
CA SER A 39 4.26 -2.36 -4.60
C SER A 39 5.52 -1.50 -4.55
N PHE A 40 6.41 -1.81 -3.60
CA PHE A 40 7.71 -1.17 -3.49
C PHE A 40 8.84 -2.18 -3.62
N ASP A 41 9.70 -1.97 -4.61
CA ASP A 41 10.95 -2.71 -4.76
C ASP A 41 12.00 -2.10 -3.84
N VAL A 42 12.28 -2.78 -2.73
CA VAL A 42 13.20 -2.31 -1.69
C VAL A 42 14.65 -2.27 -2.19
N GLU A 43 15.02 -3.13 -3.14
CA GLU A 43 16.37 -3.18 -3.68
C GLU A 43 16.65 -2.06 -4.69
N ASN A 44 15.76 -1.90 -5.66
CA ASN A 44 15.91 -0.93 -6.75
C ASN A 44 15.29 0.44 -6.42
N ARG A 45 14.62 0.56 -5.29
CA ARG A 45 13.96 1.79 -4.81
C ARG A 45 12.90 2.31 -5.80
N ILE A 46 12.04 1.40 -6.25
CA ILE A 46 11.00 1.69 -7.23
C ILE A 46 9.61 1.49 -6.60
N LEU A 47 8.82 2.55 -6.57
CA LEU A 47 7.41 2.52 -6.23
C LEU A 47 6.60 2.31 -7.51
N THR A 48 5.86 1.21 -7.59
CA THR A 48 4.92 0.95 -8.68
C THR A 48 3.49 1.19 -8.19
N LEU A 49 2.79 2.11 -8.84
CA LEU A 49 1.39 2.42 -8.56
C LEU A 49 0.50 1.79 -9.63
N PRO A 50 -0.67 1.25 -9.28
CA PRO A 50 -1.65 0.83 -10.27
C PRO A 50 -2.26 2.03 -10.98
N ILE A 51 -2.63 1.84 -12.26
CA ILE A 51 -3.41 2.80 -13.02
C ILE A 51 -4.85 2.69 -12.56
N PHE A 52 -5.21 3.48 -11.57
CA PHE A 52 -6.55 3.47 -11.00
C PHE A 52 -7.55 4.24 -11.88
N LYS A 53 -8.46 3.54 -12.52
CA LYS A 53 -9.56 4.17 -13.27
C LYS A 53 -10.72 4.65 -12.38
N ASN A 54 -10.89 4.09 -11.18
CA ASN A 54 -12.03 4.37 -10.29
C ASN A 54 -11.64 4.28 -8.80
N THR A 55 -10.53 4.87 -8.42
CA THR A 55 -10.14 4.92 -7.00
C THR A 55 -10.33 6.32 -6.42
N THR A 56 -10.45 6.40 -5.11
CA THR A 56 -10.51 7.66 -4.39
C THR A 56 -9.13 8.16 -4.02
N LYS A 57 -9.03 9.45 -3.74
CA LYS A 57 -7.79 10.07 -3.26
C LYS A 57 -7.28 9.37 -1.98
N ASP A 58 -8.18 9.07 -1.04
CA ASP A 58 -7.81 8.45 0.25
C ASP A 58 -7.18 7.05 0.05
N VAL A 59 -7.74 6.21 -0.83
CA VAL A 59 -7.17 4.89 -1.16
C VAL A 59 -5.79 5.05 -1.80
N THR A 60 -5.64 5.97 -2.75
CA THR A 60 -4.35 6.20 -3.41
C THR A 60 -3.29 6.70 -2.42
N ASP A 61 -3.63 7.67 -1.58
CA ASP A 61 -2.69 8.25 -0.61
C ASP A 61 -2.34 7.24 0.49
N MET A 62 -3.29 6.40 0.91
CA MET A 62 -3.04 5.28 1.83
C MET A 62 -2.04 4.29 1.24
N LEU A 63 -2.23 3.86 -0.02
CA LEU A 63 -1.31 2.93 -0.68
C LEU A 63 0.08 3.53 -0.86
N ILE A 64 0.18 4.81 -1.22
CA ILE A 64 1.48 5.50 -1.29
C ILE A 64 2.17 5.53 0.06
N ALA A 65 1.44 5.86 1.13
CA ALA A 65 2.00 5.89 2.48
C ALA A 65 2.47 4.51 2.92
N HIS A 66 1.70 3.46 2.64
CA HIS A 66 2.06 2.06 2.92
C HIS A 66 3.36 1.65 2.20
N GLU A 67 3.45 1.87 0.89
CA GLU A 67 4.64 1.50 0.12
C GLU A 67 5.86 2.35 0.51
N CYS A 68 5.68 3.63 0.83
CA CYS A 68 6.75 4.46 1.38
C CYS A 68 7.18 4.01 2.78
N ALA A 69 6.29 3.39 3.56
CA ALA A 69 6.65 2.78 4.83
C ALA A 69 7.58 1.57 4.64
N HIS A 70 7.38 0.76 3.58
CA HIS A 70 8.36 -0.26 3.19
C HIS A 70 9.71 0.36 2.84
N ALA A 71 9.72 1.46 2.07
CA ALA A 71 10.95 2.18 1.73
C ALA A 71 11.73 2.62 2.97
N LEU A 72 11.03 3.11 4.01
CA LEU A 72 11.64 3.63 5.23
C LEU A 72 12.04 2.55 6.23
N PHE A 73 11.26 1.47 6.34
CA PHE A 73 11.30 0.61 7.51
C PHE A 73 11.58 -0.87 7.21
N THR A 74 11.42 -1.34 5.97
CA THR A 74 11.65 -2.74 5.62
C THR A 74 13.11 -2.96 5.21
N PRO A 75 13.90 -3.73 5.99
CA PRO A 75 15.29 -3.98 5.64
C PRO A 75 15.40 -5.03 4.52
N ASN A 76 16.03 -4.66 3.41
CA ASN A 76 16.21 -5.52 2.24
C ASN A 76 16.89 -6.86 2.56
N LYS A 77 17.92 -6.83 3.43
CA LYS A 77 18.68 -8.04 3.83
C LYS A 77 17.80 -9.09 4.49
N SER A 78 16.97 -8.68 5.45
CA SER A 78 16.06 -9.58 6.16
C SER A 78 14.97 -10.13 5.24
N TRP A 79 14.48 -9.32 4.31
CA TRP A 79 13.48 -9.73 3.32
C TRP A 79 14.01 -10.82 2.38
N LYS A 80 15.26 -10.70 1.94
CA LYS A 80 15.93 -11.71 1.12
C LYS A 80 16.17 -13.03 1.85
N SER A 81 16.33 -13.02 3.16
CA SER A 81 16.63 -14.22 3.93
C SER A 81 15.49 -15.23 3.99
N ILE A 82 14.24 -14.81 3.75
CA ILE A 82 13.04 -15.66 3.69
C ILE A 82 12.65 -16.04 2.26
N ALA A 83 13.46 -15.69 1.27
CA ALA A 83 13.23 -16.06 -0.11
C ALA A 83 13.32 -17.60 -0.26
N GLY A 84 12.28 -18.20 -0.87
CA GLY A 84 12.21 -19.66 -1.08
C GLY A 84 11.23 -20.40 -0.16
N ASP A 85 10.71 -19.75 0.89
CA ASP A 85 9.61 -20.27 1.72
C ASP A 85 8.38 -19.37 1.55
N ASP A 86 7.48 -19.79 0.67
CA ASP A 86 6.31 -18.96 0.31
C ASP A 86 5.29 -18.84 1.43
N GLU A 87 5.15 -19.88 2.28
CA GLU A 87 4.24 -19.84 3.42
C GLU A 87 4.77 -18.89 4.51
N LEU A 88 6.03 -19.05 4.87
CA LEU A 88 6.71 -18.16 5.83
C LEU A 88 6.68 -16.72 5.33
N ARG A 89 6.93 -16.51 4.05
CA ARG A 89 6.90 -15.17 3.43
C ARG A 89 5.52 -14.53 3.56
N ALA A 90 4.44 -15.29 3.33
CA ALA A 90 3.08 -14.77 3.45
C ALA A 90 2.79 -14.26 4.88
N TYR A 91 3.15 -15.04 5.90
CA TYR A 91 2.99 -14.62 7.31
C TYR A 91 3.86 -13.41 7.67
N VAL A 92 5.13 -13.44 7.28
CA VAL A 92 6.06 -12.34 7.55
C VAL A 92 5.59 -11.06 6.85
N ASN A 93 5.06 -11.17 5.62
CA ASN A 93 4.53 -10.02 4.89
C ASN A 93 3.39 -9.34 5.66
N VAL A 94 2.41 -10.10 6.14
CA VAL A 94 1.29 -9.54 6.92
C VAL A 94 1.77 -8.87 8.21
N LEU A 95 2.69 -9.49 8.94
CA LEU A 95 3.25 -8.92 10.17
C LEU A 95 4.08 -7.66 9.88
N GLU A 96 4.84 -7.67 8.79
CA GLU A 96 5.62 -6.51 8.35
C GLU A 96 4.71 -5.35 7.95
N ASP A 97 3.63 -5.61 7.21
CA ASP A 97 2.64 -4.61 6.83
C ASP A 97 2.05 -3.94 8.07
N CYS A 98 1.61 -4.73 9.07
CA CYS A 98 1.11 -4.18 10.34
C CYS A 98 2.18 -3.32 11.05
N ARG A 99 3.43 -3.80 11.06
CA ARG A 99 4.54 -3.10 11.72
C ARG A 99 4.86 -1.76 11.06
N ILE A 100 4.97 -1.75 9.73
CA ILE A 100 5.31 -0.53 9.00
C ILE A 100 4.18 0.47 8.99
N ASP A 101 2.92 0.01 8.91
CA ASP A 101 1.75 0.86 8.96
C ASP A 101 1.62 1.57 10.31
N ALA A 102 1.89 0.88 11.41
CA ALA A 102 1.95 1.51 12.73
C ALA A 102 3.06 2.57 12.81
N LYS A 103 4.22 2.31 12.21
CA LYS A 103 5.36 3.24 12.19
C LYS A 103 5.10 4.47 11.34
N ILE A 104 4.52 4.31 10.15
CA ILE A 104 4.26 5.45 9.26
C ILE A 104 3.19 6.36 9.82
N GLN A 105 2.14 5.81 10.44
CA GLN A 105 1.09 6.60 11.09
C GLN A 105 1.61 7.35 12.31
N LYS A 106 2.55 6.78 13.05
CA LYS A 106 3.23 7.48 14.15
C LYS A 106 4.15 8.59 13.65
N LYS A 107 4.87 8.35 12.55
CA LYS A 107 5.80 9.33 11.95
C LYS A 107 5.05 10.48 11.29
N TYR A 108 3.96 10.21 10.62
CA TYR A 108 3.14 11.16 9.89
C TYR A 108 1.66 11.05 10.30
N PRO A 109 1.25 11.66 11.42
CA PRO A 109 -0.13 11.53 11.91
C PRO A 109 -1.21 11.93 10.89
N GLY A 110 -0.86 12.78 9.92
CA GLY A 110 -1.78 13.19 8.86
C GLY A 110 -2.25 12.04 7.96
N VAL A 111 -1.48 10.95 7.84
CA VAL A 111 -1.88 9.80 7.01
C VAL A 111 -2.93 8.91 7.68
N VAL A 112 -3.13 9.02 9.00
CA VAL A 112 -4.12 8.21 9.73
C VAL A 112 -5.51 8.33 9.12
N ARG A 113 -5.89 9.55 8.75
CA ARG A 113 -7.17 9.79 8.09
C ARG A 113 -7.29 9.06 6.75
N ASN A 114 -6.23 9.04 5.96
CA ASN A 114 -6.21 8.31 4.68
C ASN A 114 -6.33 6.81 4.90
N TYR A 115 -5.68 6.26 5.94
CA TYR A 115 -5.82 4.86 6.33
C TYR A 115 -7.25 4.50 6.71
N LEU A 116 -7.86 5.26 7.62
CA LEU A 116 -9.25 5.01 8.05
C LEU A 116 -10.23 5.06 6.88
N ASN A 117 -10.19 6.13 6.09
CA ASN A 117 -11.08 6.29 4.94
C ASN A 117 -10.77 5.28 3.83
N GLY A 118 -9.50 5.01 3.57
CA GLY A 118 -9.07 4.07 2.54
C GLY A 118 -9.52 2.64 2.84
N PHE A 119 -9.32 2.17 4.06
CA PHE A 119 -9.79 0.84 4.48
C PHE A 119 -11.31 0.73 4.47
N ASP A 120 -12.05 1.75 4.93
CA ASP A 120 -13.50 1.77 4.88
C ASP A 120 -14.02 1.62 3.44
N ILE A 121 -13.41 2.36 2.50
CA ILE A 121 -13.76 2.26 1.08
C ILE A 121 -13.43 0.87 0.52
N LEU A 122 -12.26 0.30 0.81
CA LEU A 122 -11.88 -1.03 0.35
C LEU A 122 -12.79 -2.10 0.92
N GLN A 123 -13.16 -2.00 2.19
CA GLN A 123 -14.09 -2.92 2.82
C GLN A 123 -15.49 -2.81 2.20
N SER A 124 -15.99 -1.60 1.95
CA SER A 124 -17.30 -1.39 1.31
C SER A 124 -17.38 -2.01 -0.09
N LYS A 125 -16.25 -2.08 -0.80
CA LYS A 125 -16.10 -2.73 -2.10
C LYS A 125 -15.82 -4.24 -2.00
N ASN A 126 -15.86 -4.81 -0.81
CA ASN A 126 -15.50 -6.21 -0.52
C ASN A 126 -14.11 -6.62 -1.05
N PHE A 127 -13.17 -5.69 -1.05
CA PHE A 127 -11.80 -5.94 -1.53
C PHE A 127 -11.13 -7.09 -0.78
N PHE A 128 -11.38 -7.21 0.51
CA PHE A 128 -10.82 -8.28 1.37
C PHE A 128 -11.64 -9.58 1.34
N GLY A 129 -12.76 -9.63 0.60
CA GLY A 129 -13.60 -10.83 0.50
C GLY A 129 -14.27 -11.25 1.81
N LEU A 130 -14.53 -10.31 2.72
CA LEU A 130 -15.06 -10.59 4.06
C LEU A 130 -16.59 -10.53 4.15
N LYS A 131 -17.28 -10.04 3.12
CA LYS A 131 -18.73 -9.74 3.17
C LYS A 131 -19.61 -10.91 3.63
N ASP A 132 -19.23 -12.13 3.26
CA ASP A 132 -19.99 -13.35 3.57
C ASP A 132 -19.28 -14.24 4.61
N LYS A 133 -18.22 -13.74 5.26
CA LYS A 133 -17.48 -14.47 6.28
C LYS A 133 -17.97 -14.13 7.69
N ASN A 134 -18.14 -15.15 8.52
CA ASN A 134 -18.29 -14.93 9.95
C ASN A 134 -16.95 -14.52 10.54
N LEU A 135 -16.86 -13.28 11.04
CA LEU A 135 -15.61 -12.70 11.56
C LEU A 135 -15.08 -13.44 12.80
N ASP A 136 -15.95 -14.17 13.52
CA ASP A 136 -15.53 -14.91 14.70
C ASP A 136 -15.00 -16.31 14.37
N THR A 137 -15.53 -16.97 13.34
CA THR A 137 -15.26 -18.38 13.03
C THR A 137 -14.79 -18.63 11.61
N GLY A 138 -15.06 -17.72 10.69
CA GLY A 138 -14.78 -17.84 9.25
C GLY A 138 -13.41 -17.34 8.81
N LEU A 139 -12.61 -16.78 9.73
CA LEU A 139 -11.28 -16.23 9.44
C LEU A 139 -10.18 -17.19 9.89
N MET A 140 -9.15 -17.33 9.06
CA MET A 140 -7.89 -17.95 9.47
C MET A 140 -7.11 -17.01 10.41
N LEU A 141 -6.10 -17.56 11.12
CA LEU A 141 -5.28 -16.76 12.03
C LEU A 141 -4.65 -15.55 11.33
N ILE A 142 -4.16 -15.74 10.12
CA ILE A 142 -3.54 -14.67 9.32
C ILE A 142 -4.53 -13.54 8.98
N ASP A 143 -5.79 -13.87 8.73
CA ASP A 143 -6.84 -12.88 8.47
C ASP A 143 -7.17 -12.03 9.71
N LYS A 144 -6.95 -12.60 10.93
CA LYS A 144 -7.20 -11.91 12.20
C LYS A 144 -6.07 -11.01 12.66
N ILE A 145 -4.87 -11.19 12.11
CA ILE A 145 -3.67 -10.40 12.43
C ILE A 145 -3.64 -9.12 11.59
N ASN A 146 -4.20 -9.14 10.38
CA ASN A 146 -4.16 -8.04 9.42
C ASN A 146 -5.22 -6.96 9.68
#